data_604b4beb3c12ed4555db77c8e2a463ed
#
_entry.id   604b4beb3c12ed4555db77c8e2a463ed
#
_cell.length_a   1.000
_cell.length_b   1.000
_cell.length_c   1.000
_cell.angle_alpha   90.00
_cell.angle_beta   90.00
_cell.angle_gamma   90.00
#
_symmetry.space_group_name_H-M   'P 1'
#
loop_
_entity.id
_entity.type
_entity.pdbx_description
1 polymer ?
#
loop_
_entity_poly.entity_id
_entity_poly.type
_entity_poly.pdbx_seq_one_letter_code
_entity_poly.pdbx_strand_id
1 'polypeptide(L)'
;GGEFASGGLLDEGIEVVAGGSEVGVGAAARPLLDDLPEHLVADLATQFVQAVGWAMASAIKGDSKIASGWIGDGSTAEADFHNALTFAHVYRAPVILNVVNNQWAISTFQAIAGGEGTTFAARGVGAGIASLRVDGNDFLAVLAASRWAAERARRNLGPTLIEWLTYRAGAHSTSDDPSRYRPADDWQHFPLGDPVLRLKQHLIGLGAWSEDEHAQTQQALDAEMAAALKQALQYGSVLDGHIPPLATMFEDVFKVMPP
;
A
#
# COMPACT_ATOMS: atom_id res chain seq x y z
N GLY A 1 -20.69 -26.45 5.85
CA GLY A 1 -20.85 -25.94 4.50
C GLY A 1 -21.22 -24.48 4.57
N GLY A 2 -20.25 -23.59 4.59
CA GLY A 2 -20.44 -22.17 4.42
C GLY A 2 -19.41 -21.73 3.40
N GLU A 3 -19.87 -21.33 2.23
CA GLU A 3 -19.07 -20.75 1.17
C GLU A 3 -18.38 -19.50 1.72
N PHE A 4 -17.05 -19.53 1.82
CA PHE A 4 -16.26 -18.32 1.97
C PHE A 4 -16.33 -17.60 0.62
N ALA A 5 -17.16 -16.59 0.52
CA ALA A 5 -17.20 -15.68 -0.60
C ALA A 5 -15.84 -14.94 -0.66
N SER A 6 -14.98 -15.38 -1.56
CA SER A 6 -13.79 -14.67 -2.00
C SER A 6 -14.21 -13.52 -2.92
N GLY A 7 -14.59 -12.43 -2.39
CA GLY A 7 -15.00 -11.28 -3.18
C GLY A 7 -15.84 -10.35 -2.34
N GLY A 8 -15.27 -9.29 -1.82
CA GLY A 8 -16.14 -8.39 -1.12
C GLY A 8 -15.53 -7.11 -0.54
N LEU A 9 -14.25 -6.92 -0.62
CA LEU A 9 -13.63 -5.67 -0.12
C LEU A 9 -13.26 -4.68 -1.22
N LEU A 10 -13.08 -5.15 -2.46
CA LEU A 10 -12.73 -4.29 -3.60
C LEU A 10 -13.94 -3.89 -4.45
N ASP A 11 -15.07 -4.62 -4.36
CA ASP A 11 -16.28 -4.36 -5.18
C ASP A 11 -17.15 -3.21 -4.67
N GLU A 12 -16.88 -2.65 -3.50
CA GLU A 12 -17.72 -1.62 -2.88
C GLU A 12 -17.10 -0.20 -2.92
N GLY A 13 -16.40 0.17 -3.95
CA GLY A 13 -15.98 1.56 -4.19
C GLY A 13 -14.90 2.08 -3.24
N ILE A 14 -13.87 1.26 -2.97
CA ILE A 14 -12.61 1.72 -2.36
C ILE A 14 -11.69 2.10 -3.50
N GLU A 15 -11.33 3.37 -3.61
CA GLU A 15 -10.26 3.81 -4.49
C GLU A 15 -8.95 3.80 -3.72
N VAL A 16 -7.98 3.01 -4.21
CA VAL A 16 -6.65 2.91 -3.63
C VAL A 16 -5.73 3.88 -4.36
N VAL A 17 -5.34 4.95 -3.69
CA VAL A 17 -4.28 5.83 -4.19
C VAL A 17 -2.95 5.25 -3.72
N ALA A 18 -2.36 4.39 -4.56
CA ALA A 18 -1.07 3.77 -4.28
C ALA A 18 0.06 4.64 -4.81
N GLY A 19 1.02 4.95 -3.98
CA GLY A 19 2.25 5.61 -4.37
C GLY A 19 3.44 4.68 -4.27
N GLY A 20 4.20 4.66 -5.35
CA GLY A 20 5.60 4.28 -5.47
C GLY A 20 6.08 2.94 -4.91
N SER A 21 6.52 2.10 -5.79
CA SER A 21 7.59 1.07 -5.81
C SER A 21 7.46 -0.22 -4.98
N GLU A 22 6.57 -0.40 -4.01
CA GLU A 22 6.59 -1.63 -3.20
C GLU A 22 5.23 -2.32 -2.97
N VAL A 23 4.15 -1.88 -3.59
CA VAL A 23 2.86 -2.60 -3.49
C VAL A 23 2.49 -3.13 -4.85
N GLY A 24 2.68 -4.43 -5.05
CA GLY A 24 2.13 -5.14 -6.21
C GLY A 24 0.60 -5.00 -6.21
N VAL A 25 0.07 -4.17 -7.10
CA VAL A 25 -1.37 -4.05 -7.31
C VAL A 25 -1.82 -5.32 -8.03
N GLY A 26 -2.60 -6.15 -7.36
CA GLY A 26 -3.17 -7.36 -7.97
C GLY A 26 -4.01 -7.03 -9.21
N ALA A 27 -4.10 -7.97 -10.15
CA ALA A 27 -4.77 -7.82 -11.44
C ALA A 27 -6.25 -7.35 -11.36
N ALA A 28 -6.90 -7.48 -10.21
CA ALA A 28 -8.27 -7.02 -9.97
C ALA A 28 -8.42 -5.49 -9.83
N ALA A 29 -7.32 -4.75 -9.64
CA ALA A 29 -7.34 -3.29 -9.52
C ALA A 29 -7.12 -2.56 -10.86
N ARG A 30 -6.84 -3.28 -11.96
CA ARG A 30 -6.59 -2.68 -13.28
C ARG A 30 -7.74 -1.84 -13.84
N PRO A 31 -9.02 -2.25 -13.77
CA PRO A 31 -10.11 -1.42 -14.32
C PRO A 31 -10.32 -0.09 -13.60
N LEU A 32 -9.83 0.03 -12.35
CA LEU A 32 -9.95 1.26 -11.54
C LEU A 32 -8.79 2.24 -11.78
N LEU A 33 -7.69 1.78 -12.40
CA LEU A 33 -6.52 2.61 -12.68
C LEU A 33 -6.60 3.31 -14.04
N ASP A 34 -7.46 2.83 -14.96
CA ASP A 34 -7.58 3.37 -16.31
C ASP A 34 -8.19 4.79 -16.37
N ASP A 35 -8.85 5.21 -15.28
CA ASP A 35 -9.43 6.57 -15.13
C ASP A 35 -8.60 7.51 -14.24
N LEU A 36 -7.48 7.05 -13.67
CA LEU A 36 -6.59 7.92 -12.89
C LEU A 36 -5.67 8.71 -13.82
N PRO A 37 -5.42 10.00 -13.54
CA PRO A 37 -4.42 10.74 -14.30
C PRO A 37 -3.04 10.07 -14.17
N GLU A 38 -2.44 9.72 -15.31
CA GLU A 38 -1.20 8.95 -15.45
C GLU A 38 0.07 9.60 -14.84
N HIS A 39 -0.06 10.75 -14.19
CA HIS A 39 1.06 11.53 -13.67
C HIS A 39 1.17 11.53 -12.16
N LEU A 40 0.79 10.47 -11.49
CA LEU A 40 1.13 10.30 -10.09
C LEU A 40 2.64 10.09 -9.96
N VAL A 41 3.38 11.19 -10.04
CA VAL A 41 4.81 11.21 -9.76
C VAL A 41 5.01 10.68 -8.35
N ALA A 42 6.00 9.80 -8.18
CA ALA A 42 6.35 9.20 -6.90
C ALA A 42 7.04 10.23 -5.97
N ASP A 43 6.34 11.32 -5.67
CA ASP A 43 6.78 12.24 -4.63
C ASP A 43 6.43 11.65 -3.26
N LEU A 44 7.38 11.69 -2.34
CA LEU A 44 7.21 11.14 -1.01
C LEU A 44 6.06 11.87 -0.28
N ALA A 45 5.10 11.10 0.25
CA ALA A 45 3.93 11.54 1.01
C ALA A 45 2.82 12.27 0.24
N THR A 46 2.98 12.67 -1.02
CA THR A 46 1.94 13.35 -1.82
C THR A 46 0.68 12.50 -1.98
N GLN A 47 0.81 11.19 -1.97
CA GLN A 47 -0.31 10.24 -2.04
C GLN A 47 -1.35 10.47 -0.94
N PHE A 48 -0.91 10.87 0.24
CA PHE A 48 -1.83 11.19 1.33
C PHE A 48 -2.65 12.44 1.05
N VAL A 49 -2.01 13.50 0.54
CA VAL A 49 -2.69 14.75 0.18
C VAL A 49 -3.73 14.49 -0.91
N GLN A 50 -3.37 13.69 -1.92
CA GLN A 50 -4.27 13.35 -3.02
C GLN A 50 -5.43 12.47 -2.56
N ALA A 51 -5.18 11.44 -1.75
CA ALA A 51 -6.22 10.60 -1.18
C ALA A 51 -7.21 11.42 -0.33
N VAL A 52 -6.72 12.37 0.47
CA VAL A 52 -7.56 13.27 1.25
C VAL A 52 -8.41 14.17 0.34
N GLY A 53 -7.80 14.77 -0.69
CA GLY A 53 -8.52 15.63 -1.64
C GLY A 53 -9.61 14.87 -2.39
N TRP A 54 -9.32 13.63 -2.82
CA TRP A 54 -10.29 12.77 -3.47
C TRP A 54 -11.45 12.40 -2.53
N ALA A 55 -11.14 12.01 -1.28
CA ALA A 55 -12.15 11.70 -0.28
C ALA A 55 -13.03 12.93 0.07
N MET A 56 -12.43 14.11 0.12
CA MET A 56 -13.19 15.37 0.29
C MET A 56 -14.18 15.58 -0.88
N ALA A 57 -13.73 15.33 -2.12
CA ALA A 57 -14.59 15.45 -3.29
C ALA A 57 -15.75 14.45 -3.25
N SER A 58 -15.50 13.21 -2.81
CA SER A 58 -16.54 12.20 -2.59
C SER A 58 -17.57 12.64 -1.56
N ALA A 59 -17.13 13.16 -0.42
CA ALA A 59 -18.00 13.68 0.63
C ALA A 59 -18.85 14.87 0.14
N ILE A 60 -18.26 15.81 -0.61
CA ILE A 60 -18.95 16.97 -1.19
C ILE A 60 -20.03 16.53 -2.20
N LYS A 61 -19.73 15.51 -3.00
CA LYS A 61 -20.69 14.93 -3.96
C LYS A 61 -21.80 14.13 -3.26
N GLY A 62 -21.60 13.72 -2.01
CA GLY A 62 -22.55 12.89 -1.26
C GLY A 62 -22.57 11.44 -1.73
N ASP A 63 -21.51 10.95 -2.36
CA ASP A 63 -21.40 9.54 -2.73
C ASP A 63 -20.85 8.69 -1.56
N SER A 64 -20.86 7.36 -1.70
CA SER A 64 -20.45 6.39 -0.66
C SER A 64 -18.99 5.94 -0.80
N LYS A 65 -18.23 6.52 -1.73
CA LYS A 65 -16.85 6.13 -1.99
C LYS A 65 -15.94 6.61 -0.88
N ILE A 66 -14.91 5.81 -0.60
CA ILE A 66 -13.85 6.13 0.35
C ILE A 66 -12.49 6.06 -0.34
N ALA A 67 -11.52 6.81 0.14
CA ALA A 67 -10.15 6.74 -0.37
C ALA A 67 -9.24 5.97 0.59
N SER A 68 -8.18 5.35 0.04
CA SER A 68 -7.11 4.71 0.81
C SER A 68 -5.76 5.15 0.26
N GLY A 69 -4.98 5.89 1.06
CA GLY A 69 -3.63 6.33 0.72
C GLY A 69 -2.58 5.49 1.45
N TRP A 70 -1.43 5.24 0.80
CA TRP A 70 -0.34 4.42 1.33
C TRP A 70 1.00 5.14 1.20
N ILE A 71 1.80 5.15 2.29
CA ILE A 71 3.15 5.68 2.32
C ILE A 71 4.06 4.79 3.17
N GLY A 72 5.37 4.86 2.95
CA GLY A 72 6.37 4.27 3.84
C GLY A 72 6.61 5.09 5.10
N ASP A 73 7.30 4.49 6.07
CA ASP A 73 7.69 5.12 7.33
C ASP A 73 8.55 6.38 7.14
N GLY A 74 9.51 6.35 6.21
CA GLY A 74 10.35 7.51 5.90
C GLY A 74 9.55 8.72 5.40
N SER A 75 8.49 8.49 4.62
CA SER A 75 7.62 9.56 4.09
C SER A 75 6.88 10.33 5.19
N THR A 76 6.79 9.79 6.40
CA THR A 76 6.17 10.49 7.53
C THR A 76 6.98 11.71 8.03
N ALA A 77 8.21 11.88 7.56
CA ALA A 77 9.05 13.05 7.84
C ALA A 77 8.71 14.26 6.93
N GLU A 78 7.98 14.02 5.84
CA GLU A 78 7.62 15.06 4.88
C GLU A 78 6.47 15.95 5.40
N ALA A 79 6.47 17.21 4.97
CA ALA A 79 5.43 18.17 5.36
C ALA A 79 4.03 17.74 4.92
N ASP A 80 3.92 17.09 3.76
CA ASP A 80 2.65 16.64 3.19
C ASP A 80 1.96 15.58 4.04
N PHE A 81 2.71 14.76 4.77
CA PHE A 81 2.12 13.87 5.76
C PHE A 81 1.30 14.63 6.80
N HIS A 82 1.88 15.71 7.38
CA HIS A 82 1.22 16.50 8.43
C HIS A 82 0.07 17.33 7.86
N ASN A 83 0.24 17.90 6.67
CA ASN A 83 -0.81 18.61 5.96
C ASN A 83 -2.02 17.71 5.69
N ALA A 84 -1.77 16.49 5.20
CA ALA A 84 -2.84 15.52 4.95
C ALA A 84 -3.61 15.16 6.22
N LEU A 85 -2.94 14.93 7.35
CA LEU A 85 -3.60 14.67 8.63
C LEU A 85 -4.51 15.83 9.03
N THR A 86 -4.01 17.07 8.93
CA THR A 86 -4.75 18.27 9.28
C THR A 86 -6.03 18.42 8.43
N PHE A 87 -5.89 18.32 7.11
CA PHE A 87 -7.04 18.45 6.20
C PHE A 87 -8.03 17.30 6.36
N ALA A 88 -7.53 16.05 6.49
CA ALA A 88 -8.40 14.90 6.72
C ALA A 88 -9.27 15.09 7.97
N HIS A 89 -8.69 15.57 9.06
CA HIS A 89 -9.40 15.83 10.30
C HIS A 89 -10.44 16.96 10.14
N VAL A 90 -10.00 18.13 9.64
CA VAL A 90 -10.85 19.34 9.54
C VAL A 90 -12.07 19.09 8.67
N TYR A 91 -11.89 18.42 7.54
CA TYR A 91 -12.98 18.12 6.60
C TYR A 91 -13.67 16.78 6.87
N ARG A 92 -13.24 16.04 7.90
CA ARG A 92 -13.76 14.70 8.23
C ARG A 92 -13.78 13.78 7.00
N ALA A 93 -12.73 13.87 6.18
CA ALA A 93 -12.65 13.15 4.93
C ALA A 93 -12.80 11.63 5.14
N PRO A 94 -13.60 10.91 4.32
CA PRO A 94 -13.77 9.47 4.42
C PRO A 94 -12.54 8.74 3.82
N VAL A 95 -11.41 8.82 4.51
CA VAL A 95 -10.11 8.33 4.04
C VAL A 95 -9.45 7.41 5.07
N ILE A 96 -8.74 6.39 4.57
CA ILE A 96 -7.84 5.55 5.34
C ILE A 96 -6.42 5.91 4.93
N LEU A 97 -5.62 6.40 5.87
CA LEU A 97 -4.22 6.76 5.69
C LEU A 97 -3.35 5.64 6.26
N ASN A 98 -2.55 5.00 5.41
CA ASN A 98 -1.78 3.81 5.77
C ASN A 98 -0.29 4.11 5.75
N VAL A 99 0.38 3.94 6.90
CA VAL A 99 1.83 4.01 7.03
C VAL A 99 2.39 2.60 7.13
N VAL A 100 3.12 2.17 6.11
CA VAL A 100 3.84 0.89 6.13
C VAL A 100 5.16 1.10 6.87
N ASN A 101 5.15 0.82 8.17
CA ASN A 101 6.34 0.89 9.00
C ASN A 101 7.15 -0.40 8.87
N ASN A 102 7.95 -0.48 7.80
CA ASN A 102 8.83 -1.62 7.56
C ASN A 102 10.23 -1.45 8.18
N GLN A 103 10.43 -0.47 9.05
CA GLN A 103 11.62 -0.11 9.83
C GLN A 103 12.72 0.61 9.03
N TRP A 104 12.68 0.60 7.70
CA TRP A 104 13.79 1.06 6.87
C TRP A 104 13.32 1.89 5.67
N ALA A 105 13.61 3.17 5.68
CA ALA A 105 13.51 4.05 4.51
C ALA A 105 14.83 4.00 3.73
N ILE A 106 14.89 3.11 2.73
CA ILE A 106 16.14 2.73 2.03
C ILE A 106 17.16 2.24 3.06
N SER A 107 18.23 2.98 3.30
CA SER A 107 19.29 2.68 4.28
C SER A 107 19.09 3.40 5.62
N THR A 108 17.99 4.12 5.80
CA THR A 108 17.74 4.95 6.98
C THR A 108 16.74 4.27 7.90
N PHE A 109 17.17 4.01 9.14
CA PHE A 109 16.30 3.40 10.16
C PHE A 109 15.21 4.37 10.61
N GLN A 110 14.04 3.86 10.93
CA GLN A 110 12.83 4.62 11.30
C GLN A 110 13.03 5.65 12.42
N ALA A 111 14.05 5.48 13.26
CA ALA A 111 14.37 6.43 14.34
C ALA A 111 14.54 7.86 13.85
N ILE A 112 15.13 8.06 12.65
CA ILE A 112 15.32 9.39 12.06
C ILE A 112 14.00 10.08 11.74
N ALA A 113 12.98 9.30 11.36
CA ALA A 113 11.61 9.81 11.21
C ALA A 113 10.85 9.90 12.55
N GLY A 114 11.52 9.60 13.67
CA GLY A 114 10.95 9.67 15.02
C GLY A 114 10.17 8.43 15.46
N GLY A 115 10.30 7.29 14.75
CA GLY A 115 9.56 6.07 15.02
C GLY A 115 9.95 5.35 16.32
N GLU A 116 11.12 5.65 16.92
CA GLU A 116 11.51 5.10 18.22
C GLU A 116 10.96 5.91 19.40
N GLY A 117 10.94 7.24 19.26
CA GLY A 117 10.47 8.12 20.33
C GLY A 117 8.96 8.08 20.53
N THR A 118 8.23 7.84 19.45
CA THR A 118 6.77 7.72 19.42
C THR A 118 6.34 6.92 18.19
N THR A 119 5.15 6.32 18.23
CA THR A 119 4.62 5.63 17.05
C THR A 119 4.14 6.62 15.98
N PHE A 120 4.14 6.22 14.71
CA PHE A 120 3.56 7.06 13.66
C PHE A 120 2.05 7.21 13.85
N ALA A 121 1.37 6.19 14.36
CA ALA A 121 -0.03 6.26 14.73
C ALA A 121 -0.32 7.36 15.76
N ALA A 122 0.58 7.61 16.70
CA ALA A 122 0.42 8.66 17.71
C ALA A 122 0.31 10.07 17.11
N ARG A 123 0.91 10.30 15.91
CA ARG A 123 0.79 11.59 15.19
C ARG A 123 -0.63 11.83 14.70
N GLY A 124 -1.32 10.77 14.27
CA GLY A 124 -2.74 10.87 13.92
C GLY A 124 -3.62 11.20 15.14
N VAL A 125 -3.32 10.60 16.31
CA VAL A 125 -4.00 10.96 17.57
C VAL A 125 -3.77 12.44 17.89
N GLY A 126 -2.54 12.93 17.75
CA GLY A 126 -2.20 14.35 17.94
C GLY A 126 -2.93 15.29 16.98
N ALA A 127 -3.25 14.81 15.77
CA ALA A 127 -4.06 15.53 14.78
C ALA A 127 -5.59 15.35 14.95
N GLY A 128 -6.04 14.62 15.98
CA GLY A 128 -7.47 14.38 16.22
C GLY A 128 -8.07 13.27 15.35
N ILE A 129 -7.25 12.39 14.76
CA ILE A 129 -7.67 11.29 13.91
C ILE A 129 -7.69 9.98 14.71
N ALA A 130 -8.71 9.14 14.47
CA ALA A 130 -8.72 7.77 14.98
C ALA A 130 -7.52 7.00 14.42
N SER A 131 -6.66 6.46 15.29
CA SER A 131 -5.40 5.89 14.87
C SER A 131 -5.16 4.52 15.49
N LEU A 132 -4.58 3.61 14.71
CA LEU A 132 -4.20 2.27 15.11
C LEU A 132 -2.73 2.01 14.79
N ARG A 133 -2.06 1.25 15.64
CA ARG A 133 -0.83 0.55 15.32
C ARG A 133 -1.12 -0.94 15.34
N VAL A 134 -0.88 -1.61 14.22
CA VAL A 134 -1.30 -2.98 13.97
C VAL A 134 -0.10 -3.84 13.60
N ASP A 135 -0.08 -5.09 14.02
CA ASP A 135 0.85 -6.09 13.50
C ASP A 135 0.57 -6.32 12.01
N GLY A 136 1.40 -5.72 11.14
CA GLY A 136 1.27 -5.82 9.69
C GLY A 136 1.65 -7.20 9.14
N ASN A 137 2.23 -8.07 9.97
CA ASN A 137 2.55 -9.46 9.63
C ASN A 137 1.48 -10.44 10.11
N ASP A 138 0.38 -9.97 10.69
CA ASP A 138 -0.80 -10.77 11.02
C ASP A 138 -1.94 -10.47 10.05
N PHE A 139 -2.18 -11.38 9.10
CA PHE A 139 -3.23 -11.21 8.08
C PHE A 139 -4.61 -10.93 8.70
N LEU A 140 -4.97 -11.61 9.79
CA LEU A 140 -6.29 -11.45 10.41
C LEU A 140 -6.41 -10.10 11.13
N ALA A 141 -5.35 -9.64 11.76
CA ALA A 141 -5.30 -8.31 12.36
C ALA A 141 -5.40 -7.21 11.28
N VAL A 142 -4.68 -7.37 10.16
CA VAL A 142 -4.74 -6.46 9.01
C VAL A 142 -6.17 -6.42 8.44
N LEU A 143 -6.79 -7.58 8.22
CA LEU A 143 -8.16 -7.67 7.71
C LEU A 143 -9.18 -6.99 8.65
N ALA A 144 -9.07 -7.26 9.95
CA ALA A 144 -9.98 -6.68 10.94
C ALA A 144 -9.83 -5.15 11.03
N ALA A 145 -8.60 -4.64 11.08
CA ALA A 145 -8.34 -3.21 11.14
C ALA A 145 -8.79 -2.49 9.86
N SER A 146 -8.53 -3.09 8.69
CA SER A 146 -8.94 -2.54 7.39
C SER A 146 -10.47 -2.46 7.27
N ARG A 147 -11.19 -3.52 7.66
CA ARG A 147 -12.66 -3.52 7.68
C ARG A 147 -13.22 -2.46 8.62
N TRP A 148 -12.68 -2.38 9.82
CA TRP A 148 -13.10 -1.36 10.80
C TRP A 148 -12.88 0.07 10.26
N ALA A 149 -11.72 0.35 9.66
CA ALA A 149 -11.43 1.66 9.10
C ALA A 149 -12.35 2.00 7.91
N ALA A 150 -12.59 1.03 7.02
CA ALA A 150 -13.50 1.19 5.88
C ALA A 150 -14.94 1.46 6.33
N GLU A 151 -15.44 0.72 7.32
CA GLU A 151 -16.76 0.95 7.89
C GLU A 151 -16.87 2.34 8.52
N ARG A 152 -15.86 2.78 9.27
CA ARG A 152 -15.82 4.15 9.82
C ARG A 152 -15.94 5.21 8.74
N ALA A 153 -15.12 5.07 7.69
CA ALA A 153 -15.11 6.02 6.58
C ALA A 153 -16.49 6.07 5.88
N ARG A 154 -17.08 4.91 5.54
CA ARG A 154 -18.41 4.82 4.93
C ARG A 154 -19.53 5.40 5.78
N ARG A 155 -19.42 5.27 7.10
CA ARG A 155 -20.37 5.86 8.07
C ARG A 155 -20.10 7.33 8.39
N ASN A 156 -19.20 7.97 7.64
CA ASN A 156 -18.81 9.37 7.83
C ASN A 156 -18.34 9.70 9.26
N LEU A 157 -17.63 8.74 9.90
CA LEU A 157 -17.04 8.90 11.22
C LEU A 157 -15.66 9.57 11.17
N GLY A 158 -15.26 10.08 10.01
CA GLY A 158 -14.00 10.76 9.76
C GLY A 158 -12.86 9.81 9.38
N PRO A 159 -11.64 10.36 9.19
CA PRO A 159 -10.48 9.62 8.74
C PRO A 159 -9.97 8.62 9.77
N THR A 160 -9.18 7.65 9.28
CA THR A 160 -8.41 6.72 10.11
C THR A 160 -6.96 6.73 9.66
N LEU A 161 -6.00 6.80 10.58
CA LEU A 161 -4.59 6.52 10.33
C LEU A 161 -4.24 5.14 10.85
N ILE A 162 -3.61 4.30 10.03
CA ILE A 162 -3.13 2.98 10.45
C ILE A 162 -1.64 2.90 10.20
N GLU A 163 -0.88 2.58 11.25
CA GLU A 163 0.52 2.18 11.19
C GLU A 163 0.60 0.66 11.14
N TRP A 164 1.02 0.12 10.00
CA TRP A 164 1.28 -1.29 9.79
C TRP A 164 2.71 -1.61 10.17
N LEU A 165 2.91 -2.20 11.36
CA LEU A 165 4.23 -2.59 11.81
C LEU A 165 4.65 -3.88 11.12
N THR A 166 5.68 -3.82 10.30
CA THR A 166 6.22 -4.94 9.54
C THR A 166 7.75 -4.82 9.46
N TYR A 167 8.39 -5.65 8.65
CA TYR A 167 9.83 -5.62 8.43
C TYR A 167 10.18 -5.87 6.96
N ARG A 168 11.00 -5.01 6.37
CA ARG A 168 11.52 -5.22 5.02
C ARG A 168 12.72 -6.18 5.07
N ALA A 169 12.50 -7.47 4.81
CA ALA A 169 13.56 -8.50 4.81
C ALA A 169 14.49 -8.36 3.59
N GLY A 170 13.95 -8.04 2.42
CA GLY A 170 14.72 -7.88 1.18
C GLY A 170 15.45 -6.53 1.06
N ALA A 171 16.16 -6.35 -0.05
CA ALA A 171 16.70 -5.06 -0.47
C ALA A 171 15.59 -4.08 -0.86
N HIS A 172 15.85 -2.77 -0.80
CA HIS A 172 14.90 -1.74 -1.20
C HIS A 172 14.65 -1.74 -2.71
N SER A 173 15.73 -1.92 -3.47
CA SER A 173 15.70 -1.98 -4.94
C SER A 173 16.79 -2.93 -5.44
N THR A 174 16.83 -3.17 -6.77
CA THR A 174 17.84 -4.01 -7.41
C THR A 174 19.28 -3.50 -7.25
N SER A 175 19.45 -2.21 -6.99
CA SER A 175 20.77 -1.56 -6.78
C SER A 175 21.13 -1.38 -5.30
N ASP A 176 20.24 -1.74 -4.37
CA ASP A 176 20.47 -1.60 -2.94
C ASP A 176 21.24 -2.80 -2.38
N ASP A 177 22.20 -2.51 -1.49
CA ASP A 177 22.96 -3.52 -0.76
C ASP A 177 22.73 -3.36 0.76
N PRO A 178 21.72 -4.07 1.32
CA PRO A 178 21.37 -3.94 2.73
C PRO A 178 22.48 -4.38 3.70
N SER A 179 23.46 -5.16 3.25
CA SER A 179 24.59 -5.59 4.10
C SER A 179 25.44 -4.41 4.61
N ARG A 180 25.33 -3.25 3.97
CA ARG A 180 26.06 -2.04 4.31
C ARG A 180 25.47 -1.27 5.49
N TYR A 181 24.21 -1.51 5.85
CA TYR A 181 23.54 -0.68 6.85
C TYR A 181 22.74 -1.47 7.90
N ARG A 182 22.53 -2.78 7.71
CA ARG A 182 21.86 -3.61 8.70
C ARG A 182 22.44 -5.03 8.77
N PRO A 183 22.30 -5.75 9.92
CA PRO A 183 22.66 -7.15 10.02
C PRO A 183 21.87 -8.03 9.05
N ALA A 184 22.51 -9.07 8.50
CA ALA A 184 21.89 -9.93 7.50
C ALA A 184 20.74 -10.79 8.08
N ASP A 185 20.76 -11.04 9.38
CA ASP A 185 19.82 -11.87 10.12
C ASP A 185 18.78 -11.07 10.94
N ASP A 186 18.80 -9.74 10.84
CA ASP A 186 17.94 -8.84 11.62
C ASP A 186 16.44 -9.19 11.46
N TRP A 187 16.01 -9.53 10.25
CA TRP A 187 14.64 -9.93 9.95
C TRP A 187 14.19 -11.20 10.70
N GLN A 188 15.13 -12.11 11.06
CA GLN A 188 14.83 -13.35 11.80
C GLN A 188 14.51 -13.03 13.28
N HIS A 189 15.07 -11.96 13.79
CA HIS A 189 14.86 -11.51 15.17
C HIS A 189 13.67 -10.58 15.32
N PHE A 190 13.06 -10.15 14.21
CA PHE A 190 11.87 -9.33 14.26
C PHE A 190 10.68 -10.15 14.78
N PRO A 191 10.02 -9.71 15.86
CA PRO A 191 9.14 -10.56 16.65
C PRO A 191 7.86 -11.00 15.91
N LEU A 192 7.54 -10.35 14.80
CA LEU A 192 6.29 -10.60 14.08
C LEU A 192 6.38 -11.79 13.11
N GLY A 193 7.60 -12.19 12.71
CA GLY A 193 7.85 -13.31 11.81
C GLY A 193 7.33 -13.08 10.37
N ASP A 194 7.50 -14.08 9.53
CA ASP A 194 7.03 -14.08 8.15
C ASP A 194 5.49 -14.17 8.09
N PRO A 195 4.79 -13.23 7.43
CA PRO A 195 3.32 -13.20 7.41
C PRO A 195 2.69 -14.38 6.67
N VAL A 196 3.34 -14.86 5.60
CA VAL A 196 2.81 -16.00 4.82
C VAL A 196 2.94 -17.29 5.64
N LEU A 197 4.09 -17.50 6.27
CA LEU A 197 4.33 -18.66 7.12
C LEU A 197 3.37 -18.67 8.33
N ARG A 198 3.16 -17.51 8.96
CA ARG A 198 2.22 -17.39 10.09
C ARG A 198 0.80 -17.76 9.69
N LEU A 199 0.30 -17.23 8.57
CA LEU A 199 -1.04 -17.55 8.09
C LEU A 199 -1.16 -19.01 7.71
N LYS A 200 -0.17 -19.58 6.99
CA LYS A 200 -0.13 -20.99 6.64
C LYS A 200 -0.24 -21.88 7.88
N GLN A 201 0.62 -21.65 8.87
CA GLN A 201 0.63 -22.44 10.11
C GLN A 201 -0.69 -22.32 10.87
N HIS A 202 -1.27 -21.12 10.92
CA HIS A 202 -2.56 -20.90 11.55
C HIS A 202 -3.69 -21.67 10.86
N LEU A 203 -3.77 -21.64 9.54
CA LEU A 203 -4.80 -22.33 8.78
C LEU A 203 -4.65 -23.87 8.87
N ILE A 204 -3.41 -24.38 8.87
CA ILE A 204 -3.14 -25.81 9.09
C ILE A 204 -3.57 -26.22 10.50
N GLY A 205 -3.25 -25.42 11.52
CA GLY A 205 -3.67 -25.67 12.90
C GLY A 205 -5.19 -25.69 13.09
N LEU A 206 -5.94 -24.96 12.26
CA LEU A 206 -7.40 -25.00 12.22
C LEU A 206 -7.97 -26.14 11.37
N GLY A 207 -7.16 -26.90 10.67
CA GLY A 207 -7.60 -27.92 9.71
C GLY A 207 -8.26 -27.33 8.45
N ALA A 208 -8.07 -26.04 8.18
CA ALA A 208 -8.61 -25.32 7.03
C ALA A 208 -7.64 -25.27 5.84
N TRP A 209 -6.44 -25.80 6.00
CA TRP A 209 -5.37 -25.86 5.00
C TRP A 209 -4.47 -27.05 5.28
N SER A 210 -3.73 -27.52 4.29
CA SER A 210 -2.75 -28.61 4.41
C SER A 210 -1.44 -28.26 3.72
N GLU A 211 -0.37 -29.02 4.01
CA GLU A 211 0.91 -28.91 3.32
C GLU A 211 0.77 -29.25 1.83
N ASP A 212 -0.06 -30.23 1.49
CA ASP A 212 -0.28 -30.64 0.10
C ASP A 212 -1.01 -29.55 -0.70
N GLU A 213 -2.05 -28.93 -0.12
CA GLU A 213 -2.74 -27.80 -0.74
C GLU A 213 -1.81 -26.61 -0.92
N HIS A 214 -0.92 -26.35 0.07
CA HIS A 214 0.07 -25.28 -0.04
C HIS A 214 1.04 -25.55 -1.20
N ALA A 215 1.57 -26.77 -1.31
CA ALA A 215 2.48 -27.14 -2.39
C ALA A 215 1.83 -27.04 -3.78
N GLN A 216 0.59 -27.49 -3.91
CA GLN A 216 -0.19 -27.37 -5.16
C GLN A 216 -0.43 -25.92 -5.54
N THR A 217 -0.80 -25.09 -4.58
CA THR A 217 -1.02 -23.64 -4.78
C THR A 217 0.27 -22.96 -5.22
N GLN A 218 1.38 -23.24 -4.55
CA GLN A 218 2.69 -22.69 -4.93
C GLN A 218 3.05 -23.08 -6.37
N GLN A 219 2.91 -24.34 -6.73
CA GLN A 219 3.19 -24.81 -8.09
C GLN A 219 2.32 -24.12 -9.14
N ALA A 220 1.03 -23.93 -8.84
CA ALA A 220 0.12 -23.24 -9.75
C ALA A 220 0.51 -21.77 -9.95
N LEU A 221 0.83 -21.07 -8.86
CA LEU A 221 1.27 -19.68 -8.89
C LEU A 221 2.61 -19.50 -9.61
N ASP A 222 3.58 -20.42 -9.39
CA ASP A 222 4.86 -20.40 -10.10
C ASP A 222 4.67 -20.55 -11.61
N ALA A 223 3.76 -21.41 -12.04
CA ALA A 223 3.43 -21.60 -13.46
C ALA A 223 2.74 -20.35 -14.05
N GLU A 224 1.82 -19.73 -13.31
CA GLU A 224 1.15 -18.50 -13.71
C GLU A 224 2.15 -17.34 -13.84
N MET A 225 3.03 -17.17 -12.86
CA MET A 225 4.07 -16.13 -12.88
C MET A 225 5.05 -16.33 -14.04
N ALA A 226 5.45 -17.57 -14.32
CA ALA A 226 6.33 -17.87 -15.46
C ALA A 226 5.65 -17.55 -16.80
N ALA A 227 4.36 -17.85 -16.94
CA ALA A 227 3.58 -17.50 -18.12
C ALA A 227 3.43 -16.00 -18.29
N ALA A 228 3.11 -15.27 -17.22
CA ALA A 228 2.99 -13.82 -17.21
C ALA A 228 4.32 -13.14 -17.58
N LEU A 229 5.43 -13.60 -17.01
CA LEU A 229 6.76 -13.10 -17.35
C LEU A 229 7.08 -13.33 -18.84
N LYS A 230 6.81 -14.53 -19.36
CA LYS A 230 7.00 -14.84 -20.77
C LYS A 230 6.18 -13.92 -21.67
N GLN A 231 4.96 -13.60 -21.29
CA GLN A 231 4.12 -12.65 -22.02
C GLN A 231 4.68 -11.23 -21.93
N ALA A 232 5.09 -10.77 -20.74
CA ALA A 232 5.66 -9.44 -20.55
C ALA A 232 6.93 -9.22 -21.39
N LEU A 233 7.79 -10.23 -21.48
CA LEU A 233 9.01 -10.18 -22.29
C LEU A 233 8.73 -10.02 -23.80
N GLN A 234 7.50 -10.36 -24.27
CA GLN A 234 7.13 -10.18 -25.68
C GLN A 234 6.89 -8.70 -26.05
N TYR A 235 6.64 -7.84 -25.05
CA TYR A 235 6.51 -6.40 -25.30
C TYR A 235 7.85 -5.72 -25.57
N GLY A 236 8.97 -6.44 -25.37
CA GLY A 236 10.31 -5.93 -25.58
C GLY A 236 10.74 -4.92 -24.52
N SER A 237 11.80 -4.23 -24.81
CA SER A 237 12.30 -3.11 -24.00
C SER A 237 12.43 -1.86 -24.86
N VAL A 238 12.53 -0.71 -24.24
CA VAL A 238 12.83 0.55 -24.94
C VAL A 238 14.17 0.52 -25.66
N LEU A 239 15.05 -0.42 -25.31
CA LEU A 239 16.34 -0.62 -25.97
C LEU A 239 16.25 -1.44 -27.27
N ASP A 240 15.21 -2.29 -27.38
CA ASP A 240 14.99 -3.19 -28.53
C ASP A 240 14.01 -2.61 -29.55
N GLY A 241 13.33 -1.51 -29.20
CA GLY A 241 12.26 -0.91 -29.96
C GLY A 241 12.60 0.45 -30.55
N HIS A 242 11.58 1.06 -31.10
CA HIS A 242 11.63 2.44 -31.58
C HIS A 242 11.86 3.38 -30.38
N ILE A 243 13.01 4.06 -30.38
CA ILE A 243 13.25 5.11 -29.37
C ILE A 243 12.35 6.30 -29.75
N PRO A 244 11.39 6.67 -28.88
CA PRO A 244 10.53 7.82 -29.15
C PRO A 244 11.37 9.08 -29.38
N PRO A 245 11.06 9.91 -30.40
CA PRO A 245 11.77 11.17 -30.58
C PRO A 245 11.58 12.07 -29.36
N LEU A 246 12.58 12.88 -29.05
CA LEU A 246 12.52 13.82 -27.90
C LEU A 246 11.28 14.72 -27.93
N ALA A 247 10.74 15.00 -29.11
CA ALA A 247 9.51 15.79 -29.27
C ALA A 247 8.31 15.14 -28.55
N THR A 248 8.26 13.80 -28.47
CA THR A 248 7.14 13.10 -27.82
C THR A 248 7.12 13.27 -26.31
N MET A 249 8.19 13.77 -25.70
CA MET A 249 8.27 14.02 -24.25
C MET A 249 7.15 14.96 -23.74
N PHE A 250 6.58 15.77 -24.62
CA PHE A 250 5.53 16.73 -24.29
C PHE A 250 4.16 16.38 -24.88
N GLU A 251 4.06 15.30 -25.66
CA GLU A 251 2.83 14.95 -26.39
C GLU A 251 1.83 14.16 -25.53
N ASP A 252 2.31 13.46 -24.50
CA ASP A 252 1.51 12.55 -23.66
C ASP A 252 0.90 13.22 -22.43
N VAL A 253 1.23 14.49 -22.15
CA VAL A 253 0.79 15.21 -20.94
C VAL A 253 -0.69 15.61 -21.04
N PHE A 254 -1.19 15.88 -22.23
CA PHE A 254 -2.59 16.26 -22.45
C PHE A 254 -3.16 15.54 -23.68
N LYS A 255 -4.41 15.10 -23.59
CA LYS A 255 -5.14 14.55 -24.74
C LYS A 255 -5.24 15.55 -25.90
N VAL A 256 -5.29 16.83 -25.58
CA VAL A 256 -5.21 17.96 -26.49
C VAL A 256 -4.28 18.98 -25.86
N MET A 257 -3.17 19.33 -26.55
CA MET A 257 -2.24 20.34 -26.04
C MET A 257 -2.97 21.66 -25.84
N PRO A 258 -2.82 22.31 -24.65
CA PRO A 258 -3.34 23.65 -24.47
C PRO A 258 -2.64 24.65 -25.40
N PRO A 259 -3.34 25.71 -25.79
CA PRO A 259 -2.77 26.73 -26.68
C PRO A 259 -1.58 27.46 -26.09
#